data_1facaecf6a27100eee685e134599676d
#
_entry.id   1facaecf6a27100eee685e134599676d
#
_cell.length_a   1.000
_cell.length_b   1.000
_cell.length_c   1.000
_cell.angle_alpha   90.00
_cell.angle_beta   90.00
_cell.angle_gamma   90.00
#
_symmetry.space_group_name_H-M   'P 1'
#
loop_
_entity.id
_entity.type
_entity.pdbx_description
1 polymer ?
#
loop_
_entity_poly.entity_id
_entity_poly.type
_entity_poly.pdbx_seq_one_letter_code
_entity_poly.pdbx_strand_id
1 'polypeptide(L)'
;MKVYLDTNILIDFVCKRVPFYEGAKRLFALGSIGQFDLVTSSLSIVNTIYIGRKYELPIVKQRIKSILSFISVCDLQADVVIKSLDSDWKDYEDSVQSMTALETFADCIVTRNKKDFRKSIIPVYTIDELMSLM
;
A
#
# COMPACT_ATOMS: atom_id res chain seq x y z
N MET A 1 -1.60 -15.49 -1.89
CA MET A 1 -1.27 -14.36 -2.78
C MET A 1 -0.67 -13.24 -1.95
N LYS A 2 0.50 -12.77 -2.38
CA LYS A 2 1.17 -11.63 -1.74
C LYS A 2 0.71 -10.34 -2.43
N VAL A 3 0.14 -9.43 -1.64
CA VAL A 3 -0.50 -8.21 -2.12
C VAL A 3 0.25 -6.99 -1.56
N TYR A 4 0.81 -6.18 -2.45
CA TYR A 4 1.47 -4.93 -2.07
C TYR A 4 0.43 -3.81 -1.99
N LEU A 5 0.44 -3.08 -0.88
CA LEU A 5 -0.52 -2.02 -0.62
C LEU A 5 0.08 -0.65 -0.94
N ASP A 6 -0.58 0.11 -1.82
CA ASP A 6 -0.25 1.52 -2.03
C ASP A 6 -0.58 2.31 -0.77
N THR A 7 0.12 3.42 -0.56
CA THR A 7 0.00 4.25 0.64
C THR A 7 -1.43 4.69 0.91
N ASN A 8 -2.21 5.03 -0.12
CA ASN A 8 -3.59 5.50 0.09
C ASN A 8 -4.49 4.45 0.73
N ILE A 9 -4.21 3.16 0.53
CA ILE A 9 -4.99 2.09 1.19
C ILE A 9 -4.77 2.13 2.71
N LEU A 10 -3.51 2.33 3.14
CA LEU A 10 -3.21 2.48 4.57
C LEU A 10 -3.89 3.71 5.16
N ILE A 11 -3.78 4.84 4.47
CA ILE A 11 -4.37 6.11 4.93
C ILE A 11 -5.89 5.98 5.04
N ASP A 12 -6.53 5.35 4.05
CA ASP A 12 -7.98 5.15 4.04
C ASP A 12 -8.46 4.41 5.30
N PHE A 13 -7.67 3.46 5.76
CA PHE A 13 -8.00 2.71 6.96
C PHE A 13 -7.69 3.50 8.23
N VAL A 14 -6.45 3.95 8.39
CA VAL A 14 -6.01 4.54 9.68
C VAL A 14 -6.60 5.91 9.93
N CYS A 15 -6.97 6.64 8.87
CA CYS A 15 -7.63 7.95 8.97
C CYS A 15 -9.14 7.86 8.75
N LYS A 16 -9.68 6.66 8.56
CA LYS A 16 -11.11 6.40 8.32
C LYS A 16 -11.71 7.29 7.24
N ARG A 17 -11.06 7.34 6.07
CA ARG A 17 -11.51 8.21 4.98
C ARG A 17 -12.71 7.61 4.24
N VAL A 18 -13.84 8.30 4.34
CA VAL A 18 -15.08 7.93 3.64
C VAL A 18 -14.97 8.42 2.19
N PRO A 19 -15.41 7.65 1.18
CA PRO A 19 -16.10 6.35 1.26
C PRO A 19 -15.16 5.14 1.22
N PHE A 20 -13.85 5.33 1.26
CA PHE A 20 -12.86 4.29 1.00
C PHE A 20 -12.58 3.39 2.20
N TYR A 21 -12.92 3.84 3.40
CA TYR A 21 -12.61 3.14 4.64
C TYR A 21 -13.16 1.72 4.69
N GLU A 22 -14.40 1.52 4.28
CA GLU A 22 -15.05 0.20 4.38
C GLU A 22 -14.36 -0.85 3.52
N GLY A 23 -13.92 -0.46 2.31
CA GLY A 23 -13.16 -1.37 1.46
C GLY A 23 -11.82 -1.76 2.06
N ALA A 24 -11.08 -0.79 2.58
CA ALA A 24 -9.79 -1.03 3.23
C ALA A 24 -9.98 -1.91 4.48
N LYS A 25 -11.00 -1.65 5.28
CA LYS A 25 -11.33 -2.45 6.46
C LYS A 25 -11.58 -3.91 6.09
N ARG A 26 -12.31 -4.15 5.01
CA ARG A 26 -12.62 -5.49 4.52
C ARG A 26 -11.37 -6.23 4.06
N LEU A 27 -10.50 -5.53 3.32
CA LEU A 27 -9.23 -6.10 2.87
C LEU A 27 -8.35 -6.49 4.07
N PHE A 28 -8.25 -5.61 5.06
CA PHE A 28 -7.43 -5.84 6.23
C PHE A 28 -7.99 -6.97 7.11
N ALA A 29 -9.31 -7.10 7.20
CA ALA A 29 -9.92 -8.24 7.87
C ALA A 29 -9.51 -9.55 7.23
N LEU A 30 -9.52 -9.62 5.89
CA LEU A 30 -9.08 -10.82 5.16
C LEU A 30 -7.58 -11.07 5.32
N GLY A 31 -6.78 -10.02 5.37
CA GLY A 31 -5.35 -10.15 5.66
C GLY A 31 -5.09 -10.70 7.06
N SER A 32 -5.88 -10.27 8.05
CA SER A 32 -5.69 -10.70 9.44
C SER A 32 -6.01 -12.19 9.66
N ILE A 33 -6.82 -12.78 8.80
CA ILE A 33 -7.13 -14.23 8.86
C ILE A 33 -6.33 -15.04 7.84
N GLY A 34 -5.36 -14.43 7.17
CA GLY A 34 -4.44 -15.15 6.29
C GLY A 34 -4.93 -15.41 4.87
N GLN A 35 -6.03 -14.79 4.45
CA GLN A 35 -6.52 -14.94 3.06
C GLN A 35 -5.59 -14.27 2.05
N PHE A 36 -4.94 -13.17 2.46
CA PHE A 36 -3.92 -12.48 1.68
C PHE A 36 -2.70 -12.27 2.56
N ASP A 37 -1.53 -12.34 1.94
CA ASP A 37 -0.26 -11.94 2.56
C ASP A 37 -0.03 -10.47 2.19
N LEU A 38 -0.39 -9.57 3.10
CA LEU A 38 -0.31 -8.13 2.85
C LEU A 38 1.08 -7.59 3.16
N VAL A 39 1.60 -6.79 2.24
CA VAL A 39 2.91 -6.15 2.40
C VAL A 39 2.83 -4.68 1.98
N THR A 40 3.58 -3.84 2.66
CA THR A 40 3.76 -2.44 2.27
C THR A 40 5.21 -2.04 2.52
N SER A 41 5.59 -0.84 2.13
CA SER A 41 6.97 -0.37 2.31
C SER A 41 7.10 0.50 3.56
N SER A 42 8.33 0.61 4.05
CA SER A 42 8.66 1.57 5.11
C SER A 42 8.36 3.00 4.66
N LEU A 43 8.50 3.30 3.37
CA LEU A 43 8.11 4.61 2.82
C LEU A 43 6.62 4.87 3.04
N SER A 44 5.76 3.87 2.78
CA SER A 44 4.31 4.02 2.95
C SER A 44 3.94 4.27 4.41
N ILE A 45 4.63 3.63 5.35
CA ILE A 45 4.40 3.88 6.78
C ILE A 45 4.75 5.34 7.12
N VAL A 46 5.92 5.81 6.68
CA VAL A 46 6.35 7.20 6.93
C VAL A 46 5.36 8.19 6.31
N ASN A 47 4.96 7.96 5.06
CA ASN A 47 4.00 8.84 4.37
C ASN A 47 2.63 8.82 5.06
N THR A 48 2.20 7.67 5.57
CA THR A 48 0.92 7.56 6.30
C THR A 48 0.95 8.38 7.58
N ILE A 49 2.06 8.35 8.32
CA ILE A 49 2.23 9.18 9.52
C ILE A 49 2.21 10.66 9.15
N TYR A 50 2.92 11.03 8.07
CA TYR A 50 2.97 12.42 7.62
C TYR A 50 1.58 12.97 7.30
N ILE A 51 0.79 12.23 6.55
CA ILE A 51 -0.59 12.61 6.21
C ILE A 51 -1.46 12.55 7.47
N GLY A 52 -1.28 11.53 8.30
CA GLY A 52 -2.07 11.31 9.52
C GLY A 52 -1.93 12.41 10.56
N ARG A 53 -0.87 13.24 10.49
CA ARG A 53 -0.71 14.37 11.41
C ARG A 53 -1.82 15.41 11.30
N LYS A 54 -2.59 15.39 10.19
CA LYS A 54 -3.76 16.26 9.99
C LYS A 54 -5.00 15.76 10.74
N TYR A 55 -4.92 14.58 11.30
CA TYR A 55 -5.96 13.91 12.07
C TYR A 55 -5.50 13.80 13.51
N GLU A 56 -6.10 12.92 14.29
CA GLU A 56 -5.63 12.66 15.66
C GLU A 56 -4.43 11.70 15.61
N LEU A 57 -3.23 12.26 15.57
CA LEU A 57 -1.99 11.49 15.37
C LEU A 57 -1.80 10.34 16.37
N PRO A 58 -2.06 10.48 17.68
CA PRO A 58 -1.93 9.32 18.58
C PRO A 58 -2.82 8.15 18.20
N ILE A 59 -4.03 8.42 17.72
CA ILE A 59 -4.96 7.39 17.27
C ILE A 59 -4.47 6.76 15.97
N VAL A 60 -3.98 7.57 15.03
CA VAL A 60 -3.41 7.07 13.76
C VAL A 60 -2.24 6.14 14.04
N LYS A 61 -1.33 6.52 14.92
CA LYS A 61 -0.18 5.70 15.30
C LYS A 61 -0.62 4.37 15.92
N GLN A 62 -1.63 4.40 16.77
CA GLN A 62 -2.14 3.20 17.40
C GLN A 62 -2.76 2.24 16.37
N ARG A 63 -3.50 2.77 15.40
CA ARG A 63 -4.07 1.96 14.33
C ARG A 63 -2.98 1.35 13.44
N ILE A 64 -1.92 2.09 13.14
CA ILE A 64 -0.77 1.55 12.41
C ILE A 64 -0.17 0.38 13.18
N LYS A 65 0.06 0.54 14.48
CA LYS A 65 0.61 -0.55 15.29
C LYS A 65 -0.27 -1.79 15.24
N SER A 66 -1.59 -1.61 15.24
CA SER A 66 -2.52 -2.74 15.21
C SER A 66 -2.47 -3.50 13.88
N ILE A 67 -2.35 -2.81 12.74
CA ILE A 67 -2.28 -3.49 11.45
C ILE A 67 -0.92 -4.16 11.21
N LEU A 68 0.13 -3.73 11.89
CA LEU A 68 1.45 -4.37 11.77
C LEU A 68 1.47 -5.80 12.29
N SER A 69 0.43 -6.24 13.00
CA SER A 69 0.33 -7.64 13.42
C SER A 69 0.06 -8.59 12.25
N PHE A 70 -0.44 -8.09 11.11
CA PHE A 70 -0.74 -8.92 9.93
C PHE A 70 -0.28 -8.30 8.61
N ILE A 71 0.33 -7.12 8.62
CA ILE A 71 0.93 -6.51 7.42
C ILE A 71 2.43 -6.50 7.60
N SER A 72 3.15 -7.08 6.64
CA SER A 72 4.61 -7.04 6.62
C SER A 72 5.08 -5.71 6.04
N VAL A 73 6.18 -5.20 6.58
CA VAL A 73 6.79 -3.95 6.08
C VAL A 73 8.15 -4.31 5.46
N CYS A 74 8.31 -3.97 4.18
CA CYS A 74 9.59 -4.15 3.50
C CYS A 74 10.39 -2.86 3.51
N ASP A 75 11.70 -3.01 3.46
CA ASP A 75 12.61 -1.86 3.46
C ASP A 75 12.53 -1.11 2.13
N LEU A 76 12.62 0.21 2.21
CA LEU A 76 12.85 1.05 1.05
C LEU A 76 14.34 0.97 0.69
N GLN A 77 14.64 0.34 -0.44
CA GLN A 77 16.02 0.10 -0.85
C GLN A 77 16.61 1.32 -1.55
N ALA A 78 17.86 1.64 -1.25
CA ALA A 78 18.56 2.77 -1.84
C ALA A 78 18.65 2.65 -3.37
N ASP A 79 18.91 1.44 -3.88
CA ASP A 79 19.01 1.22 -5.32
C ASP A 79 17.68 1.48 -6.04
N VAL A 80 16.55 1.15 -5.43
CA VAL A 80 15.22 1.44 -5.98
C VAL A 80 15.02 2.95 -6.08
N VAL A 81 15.36 3.68 -5.01
CA VAL A 81 15.24 5.14 -4.97
C VAL A 81 16.06 5.77 -6.08
N ILE A 82 17.30 5.31 -6.26
CA ILE A 82 18.23 5.88 -7.24
C ILE A 82 17.82 5.54 -8.67
N LYS A 83 17.49 4.28 -8.94
CA LYS A 83 17.07 3.84 -10.29
C LYS A 83 15.79 4.52 -10.73
N SER A 84 14.87 4.75 -9.82
CA SER A 84 13.58 5.38 -10.15
C SER A 84 13.72 6.83 -10.59
N LEU A 85 14.85 7.47 -10.31
CA LEU A 85 15.13 8.84 -10.80
C LEU A 85 15.16 8.88 -12.34
N ASP A 86 15.55 7.79 -12.99
CA ASP A 86 15.65 7.70 -14.45
C ASP A 86 14.39 7.09 -15.08
N SER A 87 13.36 6.77 -14.28
CA SER A 87 12.12 6.23 -14.82
C SER A 87 11.34 7.31 -15.56
N ASP A 88 10.58 6.90 -16.56
CA ASP A 88 9.67 7.80 -17.29
C ASP A 88 8.26 7.77 -16.73
N TRP A 89 8.09 7.37 -15.48
CA TRP A 89 6.82 7.45 -14.78
C TRP A 89 6.47 8.92 -14.54
N LYS A 90 5.19 9.24 -14.64
CA LYS A 90 4.70 10.58 -14.40
C LYS A 90 4.93 11.02 -12.95
N ASP A 91 4.77 10.10 -12.01
CA ASP A 91 4.98 10.34 -10.59
C ASP A 91 6.14 9.49 -10.08
N TYR A 92 7.16 10.15 -9.52
CA TYR A 92 8.35 9.46 -9.03
C TYR A 92 8.03 8.51 -7.88
N GLU A 93 7.19 8.95 -6.92
CA GLU A 93 6.85 8.11 -5.76
C GLU A 93 6.11 6.86 -6.19
N ASP A 94 5.23 6.96 -7.20
CA ASP A 94 4.54 5.78 -7.74
C ASP A 94 5.52 4.80 -8.39
N SER A 95 6.56 5.31 -9.06
CA SER A 95 7.59 4.44 -9.64
C SER A 95 8.37 3.71 -8.54
N VAL A 96 8.68 4.39 -7.43
CA VAL A 96 9.35 3.79 -6.28
C VAL A 96 8.47 2.69 -5.67
N GLN A 97 7.17 2.95 -5.52
CA GLN A 97 6.24 1.95 -4.99
C GLN A 97 6.15 0.72 -5.89
N SER A 98 6.08 0.92 -7.19
CA SER A 98 6.01 -0.18 -8.15
C SER A 98 7.27 -1.04 -8.13
N MET A 99 8.44 -0.41 -8.12
CA MET A 99 9.72 -1.14 -8.04
C MET A 99 9.86 -1.87 -6.72
N THR A 100 9.41 -1.27 -5.63
CA THR A 100 9.44 -1.91 -4.30
C THR A 100 8.54 -3.14 -4.28
N ALA A 101 7.35 -3.05 -4.86
CA ALA A 101 6.45 -4.19 -4.98
C ALA A 101 7.10 -5.33 -5.76
N LEU A 102 7.77 -5.01 -6.86
CA LEU A 102 8.48 -5.99 -7.67
C LEU A 102 9.61 -6.67 -6.87
N GLU A 103 10.39 -5.89 -6.13
CA GLU A 103 11.50 -6.40 -5.32
C GLU A 103 11.04 -7.32 -4.19
N THR A 104 9.81 -7.14 -3.69
CA THR A 104 9.26 -8.01 -2.64
C THR A 104 8.59 -9.26 -3.19
N PHE A 105 8.61 -9.45 -4.51
CA PHE A 105 7.95 -10.56 -5.20
C PHE A 105 6.45 -10.57 -4.95
N ALA A 106 5.83 -9.39 -4.85
CA ALA A 106 4.39 -9.30 -4.72
C ALA A 106 3.71 -9.81 -6.00
N ASP A 107 2.57 -10.43 -5.83
CA ASP A 107 1.77 -10.93 -6.95
C ASP A 107 0.99 -9.81 -7.62
N CYS A 108 0.66 -8.78 -6.87
CA CYS A 108 -0.08 -7.63 -7.40
C CYS A 108 0.10 -6.41 -6.50
N ILE A 109 -0.30 -5.25 -7.03
CA ILE A 109 -0.41 -4.00 -6.28
C ILE A 109 -1.90 -3.69 -6.13
N VAL A 110 -2.31 -3.27 -4.93
CA VAL A 110 -3.67 -2.77 -4.70
C VAL A 110 -3.61 -1.27 -4.47
N THR A 111 -4.40 -0.53 -5.24
CA THR A 111 -4.46 0.93 -5.19
C THR A 111 -5.85 1.42 -5.60
N ARG A 112 -6.21 2.62 -5.18
CA ARG A 112 -7.40 3.30 -5.69
C ARG A 112 -7.16 3.93 -7.06
N ASN A 113 -5.91 4.19 -7.42
CA ASN A 113 -5.53 4.98 -8.59
C ASN A 113 -4.77 4.12 -9.61
N LYS A 114 -5.44 3.11 -10.17
CA LYS A 114 -4.84 2.19 -11.14
C LYS A 114 -4.13 2.89 -12.29
N LYS A 115 -4.67 4.01 -12.76
CA LYS A 115 -4.10 4.75 -13.89
C LYS A 115 -2.70 5.27 -13.59
N ASP A 116 -2.37 5.49 -12.31
CA ASP A 116 -1.05 5.97 -11.91
C ASP A 116 -0.01 4.85 -11.94
N PHE A 117 -0.44 3.60 -12.07
CA PHE A 117 0.42 2.42 -12.10
C PHE A 117 0.36 1.68 -13.45
N ARG A 118 -0.03 2.36 -14.53
CA ARG A 118 -0.15 1.73 -15.86
C ARG A 118 1.12 1.07 -16.35
N LYS A 119 2.29 1.56 -15.91
CA LYS A 119 3.59 1.03 -16.33
C LYS A 119 4.10 -0.09 -15.41
N SER A 120 3.27 -0.54 -14.47
CA SER A 120 3.65 -1.61 -13.56
C SER A 120 3.88 -2.91 -14.32
N ILE A 121 4.93 -3.64 -13.94
CA ILE A 121 5.25 -4.96 -14.49
C ILE A 121 4.30 -6.01 -13.93
N ILE A 122 3.86 -5.85 -12.68
CA ILE A 122 2.93 -6.79 -12.04
C ILE A 122 1.51 -6.25 -12.12
N PRO A 123 0.49 -7.14 -12.01
CA PRO A 123 -0.91 -6.71 -12.07
C PRO A 123 -1.27 -5.67 -11.00
N VAL A 124 -2.18 -4.78 -11.33
CA VAL A 124 -2.66 -3.72 -10.44
C VAL A 124 -4.16 -3.82 -10.34
N TYR A 125 -4.67 -3.87 -9.12
CA TYR A 125 -6.10 -4.02 -8.84
C TYR A 125 -6.60 -2.97 -7.88
N THR A 126 -7.87 -2.60 -8.01
CA THR A 126 -8.61 -1.98 -6.92
C THR A 126 -8.98 -3.06 -5.89
N ILE A 127 -9.43 -2.64 -4.71
CA ILE A 127 -9.87 -3.62 -3.70
C ILE A 127 -11.02 -4.47 -4.25
N ASP A 128 -11.99 -3.85 -4.92
CA ASP A 128 -13.14 -4.59 -5.47
C ASP A 128 -12.71 -5.61 -6.53
N GLU A 129 -11.77 -5.24 -7.38
CA GLU A 129 -11.22 -6.16 -8.38
C GLU A 129 -10.50 -7.33 -7.72
N LEU A 130 -9.69 -7.05 -6.68
CA LEU A 130 -9.01 -8.12 -5.95
C LEU A 130 -10.01 -9.08 -5.31
N MET A 131 -11.07 -8.55 -4.68
CA MET A 131 -12.10 -9.37 -4.06
C MET A 131 -12.81 -10.26 -5.07
N SER A 132 -12.98 -9.80 -6.31
CA SER A 132 -13.62 -10.58 -7.36
C SER A 132 -12.79 -11.76 -7.84
N LEU A 133 -11.50 -11.81 -7.48
CA LEU A 133 -10.63 -12.95 -7.81
C LEU A 133 -10.76 -14.11 -6.81
N MET A 134 -11.46 -13.90 -5.70
CA MET A 134 -11.61 -14.92 -4.66
C MET A 134 -12.56 -16.03 -5.05
#